data_60d492d859acbfdd649bd594ef82ca1a
#
_entry.id   60d492d859acbfdd649bd594ef82ca1a
#
_cell.length_a   1.000
_cell.length_b   1.000
_cell.length_c   1.000
_cell.angle_alpha   90.00
_cell.angle_beta   90.00
_cell.angle_gamma   90.00
#
_symmetry.space_group_name_H-M   'P 1'
#
loop_
_entity.id
_entity.type
_entity.pdbx_description
1 polymer ?
#
loop_
_entity_poly.entity_id
_entity_poly.type
_entity_poly.pdbx_seq_one_letter_code
_entity_poly.pdbx_strand_id
1 'polypeptide(L)'
;MIDTKDWRNLQDDITTDSLWISSVYTKNRPMFMIPKRDWGLKNSSTFHGLYIPEIPYQFIRRFLPENGIVWDCFGGSGTTYRVAEYLGVQDRCILTDLNPIEDYIQYGDATTYTLEQKADLIMCHPPYWDIVKYSDNENDGSNCETCEDFLDWMEKVVINCYNNLNKGGYLILVIGNCYKDGEELTLGVWAKDRFCKDNKFKYKSHIIKDYGETKGTEGKNYNLNYVRQLRGGYNNFYGDNIFILKKK
;
A
#
# COMPACT_ATOMS: atom_id res chain seq x y z
N MET A 1 -10.25 -25.15 2.36
CA MET A 1 -9.13 -24.27 1.91
C MET A 1 -9.23 -24.16 0.39
N ILE A 2 -9.25 -22.96 -0.12
CA ILE A 2 -9.27 -22.73 -1.58
C ILE A 2 -7.85 -22.89 -2.07
N ASP A 3 -7.62 -23.79 -3.02
CA ASP A 3 -6.32 -23.95 -3.68
C ASP A 3 -6.00 -22.66 -4.46
N THR A 4 -5.14 -21.82 -3.91
CA THR A 4 -4.71 -20.57 -4.53
C THR A 4 -3.76 -20.78 -5.73
N LYS A 5 -3.31 -22.00 -5.98
CA LYS A 5 -2.48 -22.35 -7.14
C LYS A 5 -3.30 -22.50 -8.40
N ASP A 6 -4.58 -22.85 -8.30
CA ASP A 6 -5.47 -22.90 -9.46
C ASP A 6 -6.09 -21.50 -9.68
N TRP A 7 -5.61 -20.81 -10.72
CA TRP A 7 -6.09 -19.48 -11.11
C TRP A 7 -7.62 -19.44 -11.36
N ARG A 8 -8.26 -20.57 -11.66
CA ARG A 8 -9.70 -20.66 -11.89
C ARG A 8 -10.47 -20.35 -10.61
N ASN A 9 -9.90 -20.67 -9.43
CA ASN A 9 -10.49 -20.35 -8.13
C ASN A 9 -10.42 -18.86 -7.78
N LEU A 10 -9.67 -18.07 -8.58
CA LEU A 10 -9.53 -16.63 -8.44
C LEU A 10 -10.39 -15.87 -9.45
N GLN A 11 -10.99 -16.57 -10.41
CA GLN A 11 -11.87 -15.97 -11.39
C GLN A 11 -13.06 -15.34 -10.69
N ASP A 12 -13.48 -14.17 -11.12
CA ASP A 12 -14.56 -13.36 -10.55
C ASP A 12 -14.28 -12.76 -9.15
N ASP A 13 -13.17 -13.13 -8.51
CA ASP A 13 -12.79 -12.63 -7.18
C ASP A 13 -11.62 -11.62 -7.22
N ILE A 14 -10.72 -11.78 -8.19
CA ILE A 14 -9.50 -10.95 -8.31
C ILE A 14 -9.60 -10.01 -9.51
N THR A 15 -9.40 -8.72 -9.22
CA THR A 15 -9.32 -7.68 -10.24
C THR A 15 -7.93 -7.68 -10.88
N THR A 16 -7.89 -7.81 -12.22
CA THR A 16 -6.62 -7.84 -12.98
C THR A 16 -6.32 -6.53 -13.72
N ASP A 17 -7.24 -5.59 -13.67
CA ASP A 17 -7.08 -4.29 -14.32
C ASP A 17 -6.09 -3.38 -13.59
N SER A 18 -5.50 -2.45 -14.32
CA SER A 18 -4.56 -1.46 -13.78
C SER A 18 -5.23 -0.20 -13.23
N LEU A 19 -6.54 -0.09 -13.37
CA LEU A 19 -7.34 0.98 -12.79
C LEU A 19 -8.37 0.37 -11.84
N TRP A 20 -8.28 0.68 -10.55
CA TRP A 20 -9.22 0.22 -9.53
C TRP A 20 -10.11 1.37 -9.09
N ILE A 21 -11.40 1.22 -9.34
CA ILE A 21 -12.42 2.24 -9.06
C ILE A 21 -13.27 1.75 -7.89
N SER A 22 -13.35 2.56 -6.85
CA SER A 22 -14.16 2.28 -5.64
C SER A 22 -15.53 2.96 -5.68
N SER A 23 -15.79 3.86 -6.63
CA SER A 23 -17.04 4.63 -6.70
C SER A 23 -18.15 3.93 -7.48
N VAL A 24 -19.41 4.24 -7.12
CA VAL A 24 -20.63 3.62 -7.65
C VAL A 24 -20.93 4.00 -9.10
N TYR A 25 -20.20 4.95 -9.68
CA TYR A 25 -20.49 5.49 -11.03
C TYR A 25 -20.19 4.54 -12.19
N THR A 26 -19.68 3.36 -11.92
CA THR A 26 -19.27 2.39 -12.95
C THR A 26 -20.24 1.23 -13.13
N LYS A 27 -21.55 1.45 -12.97
CA LYS A 27 -22.58 0.41 -13.20
C LYS A 27 -22.42 -0.38 -14.51
N ASN A 28 -21.73 0.20 -15.49
CA ASN A 28 -21.51 -0.40 -16.81
C ASN A 28 -20.09 -0.96 -17.02
N ARG A 29 -19.21 -0.96 -15.99
CA ARG A 29 -17.85 -1.50 -16.11
C ARG A 29 -17.48 -2.31 -14.86
N PRO A 30 -18.08 -3.49 -14.66
CA PRO A 30 -17.86 -4.29 -13.45
C PRO A 30 -16.39 -4.74 -13.29
N MET A 31 -15.61 -4.81 -14.37
CA MET A 31 -14.21 -5.26 -14.34
C MET A 31 -13.25 -4.28 -13.63
N PHE A 32 -13.60 -3.00 -13.52
CA PHE A 32 -12.78 -1.98 -12.87
C PHE A 32 -13.16 -1.74 -11.41
N MET A 33 -14.26 -2.34 -10.95
CA MET A 33 -14.75 -2.15 -9.59
C MET A 33 -14.08 -3.12 -8.63
N ILE A 34 -13.58 -2.57 -7.54
CA ILE A 34 -13.20 -3.41 -6.40
C ILE A 34 -14.49 -3.89 -5.74
N PRO A 35 -14.70 -5.21 -5.56
CA PRO A 35 -15.89 -5.72 -4.90
C PRO A 35 -16.04 -5.13 -3.49
N LYS A 36 -17.23 -4.65 -3.15
CA LYS A 36 -17.54 -4.25 -1.78
C LYS A 36 -17.77 -5.48 -0.95
N ARG A 37 -17.02 -5.64 0.14
CA ARG A 37 -17.19 -6.72 1.13
C ARG A 37 -17.57 -6.11 2.48
N ASP A 38 -18.35 -6.84 3.24
CA ASP A 38 -18.55 -6.51 4.64
C ASP A 38 -17.37 -7.11 5.44
N TRP A 39 -16.47 -6.25 5.85
CA TRP A 39 -15.29 -6.65 6.61
C TRP A 39 -15.54 -6.73 8.11
N GLY A 40 -16.75 -6.34 8.58
CA GLY A 40 -17.03 -6.21 10.01
C GLY A 40 -16.15 -5.18 10.73
N LEU A 41 -15.36 -4.39 9.98
CA LEU A 41 -14.44 -3.41 10.53
C LEU A 41 -15.23 -2.20 11.02
N LYS A 42 -15.16 -1.91 12.32
CA LYS A 42 -15.60 -0.62 12.85
C LYS A 42 -14.72 0.46 12.20
N ASN A 43 -15.34 1.49 11.64
CA ASN A 43 -14.63 2.67 11.15
C ASN A 43 -13.79 3.26 12.28
N SER A 44 -12.50 2.95 12.34
CA SER A 44 -11.56 3.64 13.22
C SER A 44 -11.23 4.98 12.55
N SER A 45 -12.06 5.98 12.79
CA SER A 45 -11.97 7.32 12.19
C SER A 45 -10.76 8.13 12.66
N THR A 46 -9.88 7.57 13.48
CA THR A 46 -8.80 8.29 14.16
C THR A 46 -7.41 8.05 13.56
N PHE A 47 -7.22 7.02 12.72
CA PHE A 47 -5.92 6.75 12.11
C PHE A 47 -5.87 7.33 10.70
N HIS A 48 -4.86 8.18 10.45
CA HIS A 48 -4.60 8.72 9.11
C HIS A 48 -3.79 7.72 8.27
N GLY A 49 -4.06 7.68 6.96
CA GLY A 49 -3.26 6.84 6.05
C GLY A 49 -3.73 5.38 5.95
N LEU A 50 -4.98 5.09 6.27
CA LEU A 50 -5.57 3.77 6.06
C LEU A 50 -5.74 3.48 4.58
N TYR A 51 -5.23 2.35 4.11
CA TYR A 51 -5.69 1.80 2.84
C TYR A 51 -6.90 0.88 3.04
N ILE A 52 -7.70 0.73 1.99
CA ILE A 52 -8.90 -0.09 2.06
C ILE A 52 -8.55 -1.58 2.18
N PRO A 53 -9.37 -2.38 2.92
CA PRO A 53 -9.12 -3.81 3.12
C PRO A 53 -9.05 -4.61 1.82
N GLU A 54 -9.67 -4.16 0.76
CA GLU A 54 -9.61 -4.82 -0.55
C GLU A 54 -8.19 -4.87 -1.12
N ILE A 55 -7.30 -3.94 -0.77
CA ILE A 55 -5.91 -3.96 -1.24
C ILE A 55 -5.19 -5.21 -0.72
N PRO A 56 -5.02 -5.44 0.60
CA PRO A 56 -4.38 -6.66 1.08
C PRO A 56 -5.15 -7.92 0.69
N TYR A 57 -6.49 -7.87 0.61
CA TYR A 57 -7.28 -9.01 0.16
C TYR A 57 -6.86 -9.49 -1.22
N GLN A 58 -6.85 -8.60 -2.22
CA GLN A 58 -6.52 -8.93 -3.60
C GLN A 58 -5.12 -9.56 -3.70
N PHE A 59 -4.15 -9.03 -2.96
CA PHE A 59 -2.77 -9.51 -3.05
C PHE A 59 -2.51 -10.78 -2.25
N ILE A 60 -3.10 -10.94 -1.05
CA ILE A 60 -3.02 -12.18 -0.27
C ILE A 60 -3.66 -13.31 -1.08
N ARG A 61 -4.86 -13.11 -1.59
CA ARG A 61 -5.57 -14.12 -2.39
C ARG A 61 -4.81 -14.52 -3.66
N ARG A 62 -4.13 -13.57 -4.29
CA ARG A 62 -3.48 -13.78 -5.59
C ARG A 62 -2.07 -14.33 -5.48
N PHE A 63 -1.30 -13.91 -4.48
CA PHE A 63 0.14 -14.15 -4.46
C PHE A 63 0.64 -14.96 -3.29
N LEU A 64 -0.13 -15.10 -2.20
CA LEU A 64 0.30 -15.89 -1.06
C LEU A 64 0.18 -17.39 -1.36
N PRO A 65 1.27 -18.16 -1.30
CA PRO A 65 1.18 -19.61 -1.41
C PRO A 65 0.52 -20.24 -0.18
N GLU A 66 0.13 -21.51 -0.26
CA GLU A 66 -0.64 -22.22 0.76
C GLU A 66 -0.08 -22.10 2.18
N ASN A 67 1.24 -22.21 2.33
CA ASN A 67 1.94 -22.08 3.63
C ASN A 67 2.82 -20.82 3.68
N GLY A 68 2.52 -19.82 2.83
CA GLY A 68 3.30 -18.62 2.73
C GLY A 68 3.10 -17.66 3.89
N ILE A 69 4.07 -16.79 4.11
CA ILE A 69 4.08 -15.76 5.14
C ILE A 69 3.82 -14.41 4.48
N VAL A 70 2.91 -13.64 5.09
CA VAL A 70 2.68 -12.22 4.78
C VAL A 70 3.41 -11.38 5.82
N TRP A 71 4.13 -10.37 5.37
CA TRP A 71 4.67 -9.32 6.23
C TRP A 71 4.14 -7.97 5.79
N ASP A 72 3.51 -7.24 6.72
CA ASP A 72 3.19 -5.82 6.56
C ASP A 72 4.19 -5.02 7.40
N CYS A 73 5.09 -4.32 6.71
CA CYS A 73 6.17 -3.59 7.38
C CYS A 73 5.77 -2.18 7.83
N PHE A 74 4.51 -1.80 7.61
CA PHE A 74 3.87 -0.57 8.10
C PHE A 74 2.48 -0.90 8.60
N GLY A 75 2.42 -1.66 9.70
CA GLY A 75 1.19 -2.28 10.24
C GLY A 75 0.06 -1.31 10.55
N GLY A 76 0.39 -0.07 10.95
CA GLY A 76 -0.55 1.01 11.19
C GLY A 76 -1.70 0.58 12.10
N SER A 77 -2.94 0.62 11.60
CA SER A 77 -4.14 0.17 12.34
C SER A 77 -4.46 -1.32 12.20
N GLY A 78 -3.60 -2.12 11.56
CA GLY A 78 -3.79 -3.57 11.43
C GLY A 78 -4.74 -4.01 10.32
N THR A 79 -4.96 -3.21 9.29
CA THR A 79 -5.87 -3.57 8.18
C THR A 79 -5.48 -4.90 7.53
N THR A 80 -4.19 -5.13 7.28
CA THR A 80 -3.70 -6.38 6.68
C THR A 80 -3.99 -7.58 7.57
N TYR A 81 -3.82 -7.46 8.90
CA TYR A 81 -4.10 -8.55 9.83
C TYR A 81 -5.57 -8.95 9.83
N ARG A 82 -6.48 -7.98 9.86
CA ARG A 82 -7.93 -8.24 9.85
C ARG A 82 -8.38 -8.92 8.56
N VAL A 83 -7.74 -8.57 7.45
CA VAL A 83 -7.98 -9.27 6.18
C VAL A 83 -7.40 -10.68 6.21
N ALA A 84 -6.22 -10.87 6.79
CA ALA A 84 -5.64 -12.19 6.98
C ALA A 84 -6.51 -13.08 7.88
N GLU A 85 -7.10 -12.51 8.94
CA GLU A 85 -8.09 -13.18 9.81
C GLU A 85 -9.34 -13.61 9.03
N TYR A 86 -9.91 -12.71 8.22
CA TYR A 86 -11.03 -13.02 7.33
C TYR A 86 -10.72 -14.18 6.38
N LEU A 87 -9.47 -14.26 5.90
CA LEU A 87 -9.00 -15.32 5.00
C LEU A 87 -8.53 -16.59 5.73
N GLY A 88 -8.48 -16.60 7.07
CA GLY A 88 -7.99 -17.73 7.87
C GLY A 88 -6.48 -17.96 7.76
N VAL A 89 -5.72 -16.89 7.57
CA VAL A 89 -4.23 -16.93 7.43
C VAL A 89 -3.51 -16.02 8.42
N GLN A 90 -4.21 -15.53 9.47
CA GLN A 90 -3.68 -14.61 10.47
C GLN A 90 -2.44 -15.15 11.19
N ASP A 91 -2.34 -16.46 11.42
CA ASP A 91 -1.20 -17.08 12.08
C ASP A 91 0.11 -16.98 11.26
N ARG A 92 0.00 -16.58 10.01
CA ARG A 92 1.09 -16.41 9.05
C ARG A 92 1.18 -14.97 8.54
N CYS A 93 0.55 -14.05 9.26
CA CYS A 93 0.56 -12.62 8.96
C CYS A 93 1.29 -11.88 10.07
N ILE A 94 2.45 -11.34 9.74
CA ILE A 94 3.31 -10.59 10.64
C ILE A 94 3.14 -9.11 10.31
N LEU A 95 2.84 -8.29 11.32
CA LEU A 95 2.81 -6.84 11.19
C LEU A 95 3.88 -6.22 12.07
N THR A 96 4.58 -5.25 11.52
CA THR A 96 5.53 -4.43 12.27
C THR A 96 5.25 -2.94 12.05
N ASP A 97 5.47 -2.14 13.07
CA ASP A 97 5.33 -0.68 13.00
C ASP A 97 6.30 -0.03 14.00
N LEU A 98 6.73 1.21 13.73
CA LEU A 98 7.51 2.01 14.68
C LEU A 98 6.69 2.47 15.89
N ASN A 99 5.36 2.49 15.76
CA ASN A 99 4.43 2.89 16.81
C ASN A 99 3.23 1.94 16.87
N PRO A 100 3.41 0.69 17.34
CA PRO A 100 2.35 -0.30 17.40
C PRO A 100 1.18 0.18 18.27
N ILE A 101 -0.04 0.12 17.75
CA ILE A 101 -1.27 0.53 18.46
C ILE A 101 -2.18 -0.65 18.81
N GLU A 102 -1.85 -1.85 18.37
CA GLU A 102 -2.59 -3.09 18.63
C GLU A 102 -1.60 -4.17 19.07
N ASP A 103 -2.01 -5.05 19.97
CA ASP A 103 -1.16 -6.09 20.58
C ASP A 103 -0.58 -7.10 19.57
N TYR A 104 -1.23 -7.28 18.43
CA TYR A 104 -0.76 -8.18 17.35
C TYR A 104 0.21 -7.48 16.38
N ILE A 105 0.52 -6.20 16.56
CA ILE A 105 1.52 -5.46 15.79
C ILE A 105 2.81 -5.43 16.62
N GLN A 106 3.90 -5.91 16.06
CA GLN A 106 5.19 -5.91 16.71
C GLN A 106 5.89 -4.56 16.50
N TYR A 107 6.65 -4.12 17.50
CA TYR A 107 7.59 -3.01 17.28
C TYR A 107 8.65 -3.42 16.27
N GLY A 108 8.84 -2.63 15.22
CA GLY A 108 9.87 -2.90 14.22
C GLY A 108 10.05 -1.74 13.24
N ASP A 109 11.33 -1.46 12.96
CA ASP A 109 11.73 -0.49 11.97
C ASP A 109 11.81 -1.16 10.59
N ALA A 110 11.03 -0.69 9.63
CA ALA A 110 10.96 -1.25 8.28
C ALA A 110 12.32 -1.19 7.54
N THR A 111 13.28 -0.38 8.00
CA THR A 111 14.61 -0.30 7.40
C THR A 111 15.56 -1.41 7.89
N THR A 112 15.31 -2.00 9.07
CA THR A 112 16.25 -2.90 9.74
C THR A 112 15.64 -4.18 10.29
N TYR A 113 14.33 -4.26 10.44
CA TYR A 113 13.65 -5.41 11.02
C TYR A 113 13.96 -6.70 10.24
N THR A 114 14.26 -7.78 10.97
CA THR A 114 14.57 -9.09 10.39
C THR A 114 13.54 -10.11 10.84
N LEU A 115 12.88 -10.74 9.87
CA LEU A 115 11.95 -11.84 10.10
C LEU A 115 12.73 -13.13 10.46
N GLU A 116 12.19 -13.92 11.37
CA GLU A 116 12.71 -15.27 11.65
C GLU A 116 12.61 -16.18 10.41
N GLN A 117 11.54 -16.05 9.67
CA GLN A 117 11.33 -16.74 8.39
C GLN A 117 10.96 -15.69 7.33
N LYS A 118 11.56 -15.82 6.15
CA LYS A 118 11.29 -14.90 5.05
C LYS A 118 9.83 -14.97 4.60
N ALA A 119 9.29 -13.81 4.26
CA ALA A 119 7.96 -13.68 3.70
C ALA A 119 7.88 -14.11 2.23
N ASP A 120 6.70 -14.49 1.79
CA ASP A 120 6.36 -14.74 0.39
C ASP A 120 5.61 -13.57 -0.23
N LEU A 121 4.97 -12.78 0.63
CA LEU A 121 4.29 -11.54 0.27
C LEU A 121 4.62 -10.46 1.29
N ILE A 122 5.07 -9.30 0.81
CA ILE A 122 5.27 -8.12 1.64
C ILE A 122 4.30 -7.03 1.19
N MET A 123 3.54 -6.50 2.15
CA MET A 123 2.75 -5.28 2.02
C MET A 123 3.57 -4.12 2.55
N CYS A 124 3.72 -3.07 1.75
CA CYS A 124 4.53 -1.91 2.08
C CYS A 124 3.74 -0.64 1.78
N HIS A 125 3.21 0.00 2.83
CA HIS A 125 2.44 1.23 2.74
C HIS A 125 3.09 2.31 3.61
N PRO A 126 4.20 2.88 3.16
CA PRO A 126 4.97 3.87 3.92
C PRO A 126 4.21 5.19 4.05
N PRO A 127 4.62 6.11 4.93
CA PRO A 127 4.19 7.49 4.87
C PRO A 127 4.49 8.10 3.49
N TYR A 128 3.69 9.09 3.10
CA TYR A 128 3.90 9.82 1.83
C TYR A 128 4.73 11.08 2.11
N TRP A 129 5.97 10.86 2.57
CA TRP A 129 6.89 11.89 3.04
C TRP A 129 6.23 12.76 4.12
N ASP A 130 6.30 14.09 4.06
CA ASP A 130 5.90 15.05 5.08
C ASP A 130 4.41 15.46 5.06
N ILE A 131 3.55 14.71 4.32
CA ILE A 131 2.11 15.01 4.26
C ILE A 131 1.45 14.84 5.64
N VAL A 132 1.80 13.77 6.34
CA VAL A 132 1.33 13.46 7.69
C VAL A 132 2.54 13.03 8.53
N LYS A 133 2.74 13.68 9.67
CA LYS A 133 3.73 13.25 10.66
C LYS A 133 3.10 12.17 11.53
N TYR A 134 3.67 10.97 11.52
CA TYR A 134 3.14 9.83 12.26
C TYR A 134 3.75 9.67 13.65
N SER A 135 5.02 10.04 13.82
CA SER A 135 5.73 9.96 15.11
C SER A 135 6.86 10.98 15.21
N ASP A 136 7.49 11.08 16.40
CA ASP A 136 8.73 11.84 16.61
C ASP A 136 9.99 10.95 16.47
N ASN A 137 9.84 9.71 16.02
CA ASN A 137 10.97 8.80 15.85
C ASN A 137 11.83 9.24 14.65
N GLU A 138 13.14 9.34 14.83
CA GLU A 138 14.10 9.74 13.80
C GLU A 138 14.13 8.78 12.59
N ASN A 139 13.71 7.52 12.79
CA ASN A 139 13.63 6.51 11.74
C ASN A 139 12.29 6.54 10.98
N ASP A 140 11.38 7.45 11.32
CA ASP A 140 10.10 7.63 10.61
C ASP A 140 10.34 8.46 9.34
N GLY A 141 10.03 7.85 8.18
CA GLY A 141 10.18 8.52 6.88
C GLY A 141 9.37 9.83 6.74
N SER A 142 8.34 10.03 7.56
CA SER A 142 7.59 11.29 7.59
C SER A 142 8.39 12.46 8.18
N ASN A 143 9.51 12.19 8.84
CA ASN A 143 10.40 13.20 9.42
C ASN A 143 11.61 13.55 8.53
N CYS A 144 11.72 12.98 7.34
CA CYS A 144 12.79 13.33 6.40
C CYS A 144 12.70 14.80 5.98
N GLU A 145 13.82 15.52 6.05
CA GLU A 145 13.85 16.96 5.78
C GLU A 145 13.60 17.27 4.29
N THR A 146 14.18 16.46 3.40
CA THR A 146 14.04 16.62 1.96
C THR A 146 13.37 15.40 1.31
N CYS A 147 12.82 15.59 0.11
CA CYS A 147 12.29 14.48 -0.68
C CYS A 147 13.39 13.46 -1.04
N GLU A 148 14.62 13.92 -1.24
CA GLU A 148 15.76 13.04 -1.53
C GLU A 148 16.10 12.16 -0.32
N ASP A 149 16.13 12.73 0.90
CA ASP A 149 16.31 11.96 2.13
C ASP A 149 15.21 10.93 2.31
N PHE A 150 13.96 11.28 1.98
CA PHE A 150 12.85 10.33 1.99
C PHE A 150 13.05 9.19 0.98
N LEU A 151 13.52 9.49 -0.22
CA LEU A 151 13.80 8.46 -1.23
C LEU A 151 14.97 7.55 -0.82
N ASP A 152 15.99 8.10 -0.17
CA ASP A 152 17.10 7.32 0.40
C ASP A 152 16.63 6.43 1.57
N TRP A 153 15.73 6.95 2.41
CA TRP A 153 15.07 6.16 3.45
C TRP A 153 14.24 5.02 2.84
N MET A 154 13.43 5.32 1.82
CA MET A 154 12.66 4.31 1.09
C MET A 154 13.55 3.22 0.45
N GLU A 155 14.72 3.57 -0.04
CA GLU A 155 15.67 2.60 -0.58
C GLU A 155 16.12 1.62 0.52
N LYS A 156 16.40 2.10 1.73
CA LYS A 156 16.71 1.23 2.88
C LYS A 156 15.55 0.28 3.21
N VAL A 157 14.32 0.80 3.24
CA VAL A 157 13.11 -0.02 3.44
C VAL A 157 13.03 -1.14 2.41
N VAL A 158 13.21 -0.83 1.13
CA VAL A 158 13.05 -1.85 0.07
C VAL A 158 14.22 -2.83 0.02
N ILE A 159 15.42 -2.40 0.36
CA ILE A 159 16.56 -3.32 0.53
C ILE A 159 16.24 -4.31 1.66
N ASN A 160 15.70 -3.82 2.78
CA ASN A 160 15.30 -4.68 3.88
C ASN A 160 14.15 -5.63 3.50
N CYS A 161 13.13 -5.12 2.82
CA CYS A 161 12.07 -5.97 2.25
C CYS A 161 12.64 -7.05 1.32
N TYR A 162 13.60 -6.69 0.46
CA TYR A 162 14.26 -7.66 -0.41
C TYR A 162 14.97 -8.77 0.39
N ASN A 163 15.67 -8.41 1.47
CA ASN A 163 16.38 -9.37 2.30
C ASN A 163 15.44 -10.33 3.03
N ASN A 164 14.27 -9.84 3.43
CA ASN A 164 13.23 -10.60 4.13
C ASN A 164 12.23 -11.33 3.19
N LEU A 165 12.35 -11.18 1.88
CA LEU A 165 11.46 -11.80 0.90
C LEU A 165 12.08 -13.08 0.33
N ASN A 166 11.28 -14.12 0.14
CA ASN A 166 11.67 -15.33 -0.55
C ASN A 166 11.90 -15.07 -2.05
N LYS A 167 12.78 -15.87 -2.67
CA LYS A 167 12.93 -15.85 -4.15
C LYS A 167 11.58 -16.18 -4.80
N GLY A 168 11.18 -15.37 -5.76
CA GLY A 168 9.88 -15.51 -6.42
C GLY A 168 8.71 -14.89 -5.64
N GLY A 169 8.93 -14.42 -4.40
CA GLY A 169 7.96 -13.68 -3.61
C GLY A 169 7.65 -12.29 -4.16
N TYR A 170 6.61 -11.67 -3.62
CA TYR A 170 6.10 -10.38 -4.10
C TYR A 170 6.20 -9.29 -3.04
N LEU A 171 6.62 -8.11 -3.48
CA LEU A 171 6.53 -6.86 -2.73
C LEU A 171 5.47 -5.98 -3.38
N ILE A 172 4.50 -5.55 -2.59
CA ILE A 172 3.43 -4.63 -3.00
C ILE A 172 3.70 -3.28 -2.33
N LEU A 173 4.11 -2.31 -3.12
CA LEU A 173 4.31 -0.94 -2.66
C LEU A 173 3.05 -0.13 -2.96
N VAL A 174 2.42 0.40 -1.91
CA VAL A 174 1.28 1.33 -2.01
C VAL A 174 1.77 2.71 -1.59
N ILE A 175 1.70 3.70 -2.47
CA ILE A 175 2.16 5.05 -2.15
C ILE A 175 1.46 6.09 -3.05
N GLY A 176 0.97 7.17 -2.44
CA GLY A 176 0.41 8.30 -3.17
C GLY A 176 1.51 9.25 -3.69
N ASN A 177 1.08 10.20 -4.51
CA ASN A 177 1.90 11.35 -4.87
C ASN A 177 1.67 12.46 -3.83
N CYS A 178 2.56 13.42 -3.76
CA CYS A 178 2.34 14.64 -2.98
C CYS A 178 2.52 15.89 -3.85
N TYR A 179 2.07 17.01 -3.34
CA TYR A 179 2.19 18.30 -3.99
C TYR A 179 2.90 19.25 -3.05
N LYS A 180 4.06 19.79 -3.46
CA LYS A 180 4.84 20.71 -2.64
C LYS A 180 5.47 21.79 -3.51
N ASP A 181 5.44 23.02 -3.04
CA ASP A 181 6.06 24.19 -3.67
C ASP A 181 5.68 24.41 -5.16
N GLY A 182 4.45 24.01 -5.52
CA GLY A 182 3.93 24.16 -6.88
C GLY A 182 4.25 23.00 -7.82
N GLU A 183 4.89 21.94 -7.32
CA GLU A 183 5.28 20.77 -8.12
C GLU A 183 4.63 19.48 -7.60
N GLU A 184 4.24 18.60 -8.52
CA GLU A 184 3.82 17.23 -8.20
C GLU A 184 5.06 16.35 -8.02
N LEU A 185 5.19 15.77 -6.84
CA LEU A 185 6.23 14.82 -6.52
C LEU A 185 5.69 13.40 -6.68
N THR A 186 6.15 12.70 -7.70
CA THR A 186 5.71 11.35 -8.05
C THR A 186 6.49 10.30 -7.25
N LEU A 187 6.33 10.32 -5.91
CA LEU A 187 7.10 9.53 -4.95
C LEU A 187 7.18 8.05 -5.32
N GLY A 188 6.04 7.47 -5.71
CA GLY A 188 5.97 6.04 -6.04
C GLY A 188 6.75 5.69 -7.31
N VAL A 189 6.72 6.54 -8.33
CA VAL A 189 7.47 6.32 -9.57
C VAL A 189 8.97 6.39 -9.30
N TRP A 190 9.42 7.41 -8.57
CA TRP A 190 10.82 7.57 -8.22
C TRP A 190 11.34 6.43 -7.34
N ALA A 191 10.56 6.04 -6.32
CA ALA A 191 10.88 4.89 -5.50
C ALA A 191 10.98 3.60 -6.34
N LYS A 192 9.99 3.31 -7.18
CA LYS A 192 10.00 2.15 -8.07
C LYS A 192 11.22 2.14 -9.00
N ASP A 193 11.62 3.29 -9.53
CA ASP A 193 12.79 3.39 -10.42
C ASP A 193 14.09 3.04 -9.68
N ARG A 194 14.27 3.51 -8.44
CA ARG A 194 15.40 3.11 -7.59
C ARG A 194 15.41 1.61 -7.31
N PHE A 195 14.26 1.02 -6.99
CA PHE A 195 14.15 -0.41 -6.62
C PHE A 195 14.42 -1.35 -7.77
N CYS A 196 14.12 -0.92 -9.00
CA CYS A 196 14.32 -1.73 -10.19
C CYS A 196 15.70 -1.55 -10.83
N LYS A 197 16.48 -0.54 -10.39
CA LYS A 197 17.77 -0.16 -10.99
C LYS A 197 18.79 -1.30 -10.98
N ASP A 198 18.89 -2.05 -9.89
CA ASP A 198 19.88 -3.10 -9.70
C ASP A 198 19.39 -4.49 -10.12
N ASN A 199 18.32 -4.57 -10.88
CA ASN A 199 17.77 -5.85 -11.36
C ASN A 199 17.35 -6.83 -10.25
N LYS A 200 17.23 -6.38 -9.00
CA LYS A 200 16.80 -7.21 -7.85
C LYS A 200 15.35 -7.64 -7.99
N PHE A 201 14.49 -6.70 -8.38
CA PHE A 201 13.08 -6.96 -8.61
C PHE A 201 12.74 -6.99 -10.10
N LYS A 202 11.79 -7.83 -10.45
CA LYS A 202 11.07 -7.77 -11.71
C LYS A 202 9.82 -6.94 -11.50
N TYR A 203 9.75 -5.79 -12.15
CA TYR A 203 8.53 -4.98 -12.20
C TYR A 203 7.42 -5.73 -12.96
N LYS A 204 6.27 -5.92 -12.32
CA LYS A 204 5.15 -6.69 -12.86
C LYS A 204 4.04 -5.81 -13.39
N SER A 205 3.59 -4.85 -12.59
CA SER A 205 2.55 -3.91 -13.01
C SER A 205 2.44 -2.72 -12.06
N HIS A 206 1.78 -1.68 -12.54
CA HIS A 206 1.35 -0.51 -11.81
C HIS A 206 -0.18 -0.44 -11.86
N ILE A 207 -0.78 -0.26 -10.71
CA ILE A 207 -2.22 -0.10 -10.54
C ILE A 207 -2.45 1.29 -9.96
N ILE A 208 -3.44 1.99 -10.48
CA ILE A 208 -3.95 3.23 -9.91
C ILE A 208 -5.28 2.88 -9.23
N LYS A 209 -5.34 3.09 -7.91
CA LYS A 209 -6.56 2.90 -7.12
C LYS A 209 -7.11 4.26 -6.74
N ASP A 210 -8.31 4.61 -7.21
CA ASP A 210 -8.95 5.88 -6.90
C ASP A 210 -9.28 6.00 -5.40
N TYR A 211 -9.37 7.23 -4.90
CA TYR A 211 -9.78 7.47 -3.51
C TYR A 211 -11.27 7.24 -3.28
N GLY A 212 -12.07 7.10 -4.36
CA GLY A 212 -13.51 6.96 -4.30
C GLY A 212 -14.19 8.19 -3.72
N GLU A 213 -15.36 7.99 -3.16
CA GLU A 213 -16.11 9.02 -2.44
C GLU A 213 -15.52 9.21 -1.03
N THR A 214 -14.39 9.90 -0.93
CA THR A 214 -13.85 10.28 0.38
C THR A 214 -14.51 11.59 0.83
N LYS A 215 -15.05 11.60 2.05
CA LYS A 215 -15.70 12.79 2.65
C LYS A 215 -14.79 14.03 2.71
N GLY A 216 -13.49 13.87 2.48
CA GLY A 216 -12.51 14.98 2.45
C GLY A 216 -12.53 15.80 1.17
N THR A 217 -13.06 15.25 0.07
CA THR A 217 -13.16 15.94 -1.24
C THR A 217 -14.55 16.51 -1.51
N GLU A 218 -15.56 16.08 -0.74
CA GLU A 218 -16.92 16.62 -0.83
C GLU A 218 -17.07 17.87 0.03
N GLY A 219 -17.52 18.95 -0.56
CA GLY A 219 -17.99 20.11 0.16
C GLY A 219 -17.24 21.42 -0.13
N LYS A 220 -17.24 22.35 0.83
CA LYS A 220 -16.82 23.76 0.71
C LYS A 220 -15.44 24.00 0.08
N ASN A 221 -14.55 23.00 0.08
CA ASN A 221 -13.18 23.13 -0.43
C ASN A 221 -13.04 22.79 -1.91
N TYR A 222 -14.03 22.15 -2.56
CA TYR A 222 -13.95 21.80 -3.98
C TYR A 222 -13.67 23.01 -4.87
N ASN A 223 -14.46 24.08 -4.71
CA ASN A 223 -14.30 25.29 -5.51
C ASN A 223 -12.95 25.99 -5.24
N LEU A 224 -12.46 25.97 -4.00
CA LEU A 224 -11.18 26.56 -3.64
C LEU A 224 -10.02 25.77 -4.26
N ASN A 225 -10.08 24.46 -4.19
CA ASN A 225 -9.08 23.58 -4.82
C ASN A 225 -9.08 23.74 -6.33
N TYR A 226 -10.24 23.75 -6.95
CA TYR A 226 -10.38 24.00 -8.40
C TYR A 226 -9.74 25.31 -8.83
N VAL A 227 -10.02 26.42 -8.10
CA VAL A 227 -9.41 27.72 -8.39
C VAL A 227 -7.89 27.70 -8.19
N ARG A 228 -7.40 27.01 -7.16
CA ARG A 228 -5.96 26.85 -6.92
C ARG A 228 -5.28 26.08 -8.07
N GLN A 229 -5.91 25.02 -8.54
CA GLN A 229 -5.43 24.22 -9.67
C GLN A 229 -5.38 25.04 -10.97
N LEU A 230 -6.44 25.77 -11.27
CA LEU A 230 -6.48 26.64 -12.44
C LEU A 230 -5.36 27.70 -12.41
N ARG A 231 -5.16 28.33 -11.25
CA ARG A 231 -4.11 29.35 -11.09
C ARG A 231 -2.70 28.77 -11.07
N GLY A 232 -2.54 27.60 -10.49
CA GLY A 232 -1.25 26.92 -10.36
C GLY A 232 -0.86 26.10 -11.57
N GLY A 233 -1.77 25.87 -12.54
CA GLY A 233 -1.49 25.11 -13.76
C GLY A 233 -1.28 23.61 -13.52
N TYR A 234 -1.93 23.02 -12.50
CA TYR A 234 -1.79 21.61 -12.15
C TYR A 234 -3.13 20.89 -12.00
N ASN A 235 -3.11 19.58 -12.11
CA ASN A 235 -4.27 18.74 -11.87
C ASN A 235 -4.17 18.01 -10.54
N ASN A 236 -5.28 17.70 -9.89
CA ASN A 236 -5.30 16.81 -8.74
C ASN A 236 -5.04 15.36 -9.17
N PHE A 237 -4.31 14.63 -8.33
CA PHE A 237 -4.29 13.17 -8.38
C PHE A 237 -5.36 12.64 -7.42
N TYR A 238 -6.10 11.63 -7.86
CA TYR A 238 -7.24 11.06 -7.11
C TYR A 238 -7.05 9.59 -6.78
N GLY A 239 -5.82 9.15 -6.57
CA GLY A 239 -5.58 7.75 -6.30
C GLY A 239 -4.19 7.44 -5.77
N ASP A 240 -4.09 6.28 -5.13
CA ASP A 240 -2.81 5.69 -4.75
C ASP A 240 -2.21 4.93 -5.92
N ASN A 241 -0.89 4.95 -5.98
CA ASN A 241 -0.12 4.09 -6.86
C ASN A 241 0.18 2.77 -6.14
N ILE A 242 -0.07 1.64 -6.80
CA ILE A 242 0.26 0.32 -6.29
C ILE A 242 1.20 -0.34 -7.28
N PHE A 243 2.43 -0.59 -6.85
CA PHE A 243 3.45 -1.25 -7.65
C PHE A 243 3.61 -2.70 -7.22
N ILE A 244 3.55 -3.62 -8.19
CA ILE A 244 3.76 -5.05 -7.98
C ILE A 244 5.18 -5.40 -8.41
N LEU A 245 6.02 -5.79 -7.47
CA LEU A 245 7.40 -6.15 -7.66
C LEU A 245 7.61 -7.63 -7.28
N LYS A 246 8.31 -8.38 -8.12
CA LYS A 246 8.62 -9.79 -7.85
C LYS A 246 10.12 -9.97 -7.67
N LYS A 247 10.55 -10.58 -6.56
CA LYS A 247 11.95 -10.94 -6.32
C LYS A 247 12.44 -11.98 -7.33
N LYS A 248 13.59 -11.73 -7.93
CA LYS A 248 14.24 -12.65 -8.88
C LYS A 248 14.94 -13.82 -8.20
#